data_2837bdfe11f83be93b6905d26c891186
#
_entry.id   2837bdfe11f83be93b6905d26c891186
#
_cell.length_a   1.000
_cell.length_b   1.000
_cell.length_c   1.000
_cell.angle_alpha   90.00
_cell.angle_beta   90.00
_cell.angle_gamma   90.00
#
_symmetry.space_group_name_H-M   'P 1'
#
loop_
_entity.id
_entity.type
_entity.pdbx_description
1 polymer ?
#
loop_
_entity_poly.entity_id
_entity_poly.type
_entity_poly.pdbx_seq_one_letter_code
_entity_poly.pdbx_strand_id
1 'polypeptide(L)'
;MRKKLIGTIIIVIVGILIYAWSTTRNVQILQEMKASDFEKIEIWNHGGSVVLTDQEDIQKFVDILQSTRIHKRKSPDRAGGWIVVDLYYKNGKQDDMGIAVDQINMGAREYKTEKNIYDDINELYEELK
;
A
#
# COMPACT_ATOMS: atom_id res chain seq x y z
N MET A 1 18.64 -38.28 22.72
CA MET A 1 19.27 -37.39 21.74
C MET A 1 18.35 -37.09 20.56
N ARG A 2 17.67 -38.07 19.97
CA ARG A 2 16.75 -37.84 18.84
C ARG A 2 15.58 -36.85 19.14
N LYS A 3 15.04 -36.90 20.38
CA LYS A 3 13.93 -36.02 20.79
C LYS A 3 14.33 -34.54 20.85
N LYS A 4 15.57 -34.24 21.27
CA LYS A 4 16.06 -32.84 21.30
C LYS A 4 16.30 -32.29 19.91
N LEU A 5 16.78 -33.12 18.98
CA LEU A 5 17.01 -32.73 17.60
C LEU A 5 15.69 -32.42 16.90
N ILE A 6 14.67 -33.25 17.08
CA ILE A 6 13.33 -33.03 16.50
C ILE A 6 12.71 -31.76 17.06
N GLY A 7 12.80 -31.47 18.35
CA GLY A 7 12.30 -30.25 18.96
C GLY A 7 12.98 -29.01 18.40
N THR A 8 14.29 -29.05 18.18
CA THR A 8 15.05 -27.95 17.58
C THR A 8 14.61 -27.69 16.13
N ILE A 9 14.42 -28.75 15.34
CA ILE A 9 13.95 -28.62 13.94
C ILE A 9 12.56 -28.01 13.88
N ILE A 10 11.63 -28.40 14.75
CA ILE A 10 10.27 -27.83 14.80
C ILE A 10 10.32 -26.36 15.14
N ILE A 11 11.14 -25.93 16.11
CA ILE A 11 11.28 -24.50 16.46
C ILE A 11 11.80 -23.69 15.28
N VAL A 12 12.78 -24.19 14.54
CA VAL A 12 13.32 -23.52 13.35
C VAL A 12 12.27 -23.39 12.25
N ILE A 13 11.50 -24.44 11.99
CA ILE A 13 10.43 -24.42 10.97
C ILE A 13 9.35 -23.42 11.35
N VAL A 14 8.89 -23.39 12.60
CA VAL A 14 7.89 -22.43 13.09
C VAL A 14 8.43 -21.01 12.97
N GLY A 15 9.68 -20.76 13.32
CA GLY A 15 10.30 -19.43 13.15
C GLY A 15 10.33 -18.97 11.70
N ILE A 16 10.67 -19.86 10.76
CA ILE A 16 10.66 -19.56 9.33
C ILE A 16 9.25 -19.25 8.84
N LEU A 17 8.25 -20.01 9.26
CA LEU A 17 6.84 -19.79 8.88
C LEU A 17 6.32 -18.44 9.40
N ILE A 18 6.63 -18.09 10.65
CA ILE A 18 6.25 -16.81 11.24
C ILE A 18 6.92 -15.65 10.48
N TYR A 19 8.19 -15.76 10.17
CA TYR A 19 8.92 -14.76 9.40
C TYR A 19 8.34 -14.61 8.00
N ALA A 20 8.10 -15.69 7.28
CA ALA A 20 7.51 -15.69 5.96
C ALA A 20 6.10 -15.07 5.97
N TRP A 21 5.28 -15.44 6.95
CA TRP A 21 3.93 -14.89 7.12
C TRP A 21 3.96 -13.38 7.39
N SER A 22 4.83 -12.92 8.28
CA SER A 22 4.99 -11.50 8.61
C SER A 22 5.43 -10.69 7.39
N THR A 23 6.39 -11.21 6.61
CA THR A 23 6.88 -10.57 5.39
C THR A 23 5.80 -10.51 4.31
N THR A 24 5.09 -11.61 4.11
CA THR A 24 3.99 -11.70 3.15
C THR A 24 2.86 -10.74 3.51
N ARG A 25 2.51 -10.64 4.79
CA ARG A 25 1.47 -9.72 5.25
C ARG A 25 1.82 -8.25 4.98
N ASN A 26 3.09 -7.85 5.20
CA ASN A 26 3.55 -6.50 4.92
C ASN A 26 3.45 -6.14 3.42
N VAL A 27 3.67 -7.11 2.54
CA VAL A 27 3.59 -6.94 1.10
C VAL A 27 2.14 -6.93 0.61
N GLN A 28 1.22 -7.58 1.32
CA GLN A 28 -0.19 -7.72 0.92
C GLN A 28 -1.10 -6.59 1.40
N ILE A 29 -0.57 -5.56 2.05
CA ILE A 29 -1.38 -4.47 2.60
C ILE A 29 -2.29 -3.83 1.55
N LEU A 30 -1.81 -3.63 0.32
CA LEU A 30 -2.60 -3.06 -0.76
C LEU A 30 -3.66 -4.04 -1.26
N GLN A 31 -3.34 -5.33 -1.29
CA GLN A 31 -4.24 -6.38 -1.78
C GLN A 31 -5.42 -6.62 -0.83
N GLU A 32 -5.26 -6.27 0.44
CA GLU A 32 -6.30 -6.39 1.47
C GLU A 32 -7.26 -5.20 1.50
N MET A 33 -6.94 -4.10 0.80
CA MET A 33 -7.81 -2.93 0.75
C MET A 33 -9.11 -3.22 0.01
N LYS A 34 -10.21 -2.68 0.55
CA LYS A 34 -11.53 -2.76 -0.07
C LYS A 34 -12.10 -1.36 -0.21
N ALA A 35 -12.69 -1.06 -1.36
CA ALA A 35 -13.35 0.23 -1.58
C ALA A 35 -14.42 0.52 -0.52
N SER A 36 -15.10 -0.51 -0.05
CA SER A 36 -16.14 -0.40 0.98
C SER A 36 -15.62 0.03 2.36
N ASP A 37 -14.31 -0.03 2.61
CA ASP A 37 -13.71 0.41 3.86
C ASP A 37 -13.61 1.94 3.97
N PHE A 38 -13.70 2.66 2.85
CA PHE A 38 -13.48 4.10 2.80
C PHE A 38 -14.77 4.89 2.70
N GLU A 39 -14.86 5.95 3.47
CA GLU A 39 -15.90 6.96 3.36
C GLU A 39 -15.59 7.91 2.20
N LYS A 40 -14.34 8.36 2.11
CA LYS A 40 -13.84 9.21 1.05
C LYS A 40 -12.34 9.07 0.90
N ILE A 41 -11.82 9.45 -0.26
CA ILE A 41 -10.39 9.54 -0.55
C ILE A 41 -10.12 10.89 -1.18
N GLU A 42 -9.13 11.62 -0.68
CA GLU A 42 -8.70 12.89 -1.25
C GLU A 42 -7.32 12.75 -1.88
N ILE A 43 -7.22 13.09 -3.17
CA ILE A 43 -5.97 13.02 -3.92
C ILE A 43 -5.47 14.43 -4.18
N TRP A 44 -4.25 14.72 -3.73
CA TRP A 44 -3.58 16.00 -3.90
C TRP A 44 -2.49 15.89 -4.96
N ASN A 45 -2.53 16.73 -5.97
CA ASN A 45 -1.52 16.79 -7.03
C ASN A 45 -1.37 18.20 -7.56
N HIS A 46 -0.13 18.68 -7.67
CA HIS A 46 0.22 19.99 -8.23
C HIS A 46 -0.60 21.18 -7.66
N GLY A 47 -0.79 21.20 -6.35
CA GLY A 47 -1.47 22.29 -5.67
C GLY A 47 -2.99 22.24 -5.73
N GLY A 48 -3.57 21.23 -6.36
CA GLY A 48 -5.01 20.97 -6.37
C GLY A 48 -5.37 19.65 -5.72
N SER A 49 -6.65 19.43 -5.50
CA SER A 49 -7.14 18.16 -4.98
C SER A 49 -8.45 17.73 -5.62
N VAL A 50 -8.71 16.43 -5.62
CA VAL A 50 -10.01 15.85 -5.94
C VAL A 50 -10.44 14.96 -4.78
N VAL A 51 -11.75 14.91 -4.50
CA VAL A 51 -12.31 14.08 -3.45
C VAL A 51 -13.19 13.02 -4.08
N LEU A 52 -12.87 11.76 -3.81
CA LEU A 52 -13.63 10.60 -4.26
C LEU A 52 -14.60 10.22 -3.15
N THR A 53 -15.88 10.38 -3.39
CA THR A 53 -16.95 9.98 -2.45
C THR A 53 -17.82 8.88 -3.03
N ASP A 54 -17.86 8.74 -4.35
CA ASP A 54 -18.56 7.69 -5.05
C ASP A 54 -17.79 6.38 -4.92
N GLN A 55 -18.47 5.31 -4.55
CA GLN A 55 -17.85 3.97 -4.41
C GLN A 55 -17.23 3.48 -5.71
N GLU A 56 -17.78 3.87 -6.85
CA GLU A 56 -17.23 3.50 -8.15
C GLU A 56 -15.86 4.14 -8.39
N ASP A 57 -15.71 5.41 -8.04
CA ASP A 57 -14.43 6.13 -8.14
C ASP A 57 -13.41 5.61 -7.13
N ILE A 58 -13.85 5.34 -5.89
CA ILE A 58 -13.01 4.73 -4.86
C ILE A 58 -12.52 3.35 -5.32
N GLN A 59 -13.38 2.57 -5.95
CA GLN A 59 -13.00 1.27 -6.50
C GLN A 59 -11.94 1.39 -7.60
N LYS A 60 -12.04 2.38 -8.47
CA LYS A 60 -11.00 2.66 -9.48
C LYS A 60 -9.64 2.93 -8.85
N PHE A 61 -9.61 3.73 -7.78
CA PHE A 61 -8.39 4.01 -7.03
C PHE A 61 -7.81 2.74 -6.40
N VAL A 62 -8.64 1.96 -5.74
CA VAL A 62 -8.22 0.69 -5.12
C VAL A 62 -7.71 -0.29 -6.18
N ASP A 63 -8.36 -0.38 -7.33
CA ASP A 63 -7.94 -1.24 -8.44
C ASP A 63 -6.54 -0.87 -8.95
N ILE A 64 -6.24 0.43 -9.03
CA ILE A 64 -4.91 0.91 -9.42
C ILE A 64 -3.86 0.46 -8.39
N LEU A 65 -4.12 0.64 -7.10
CA LEU A 65 -3.22 0.20 -6.04
C LEU A 65 -2.99 -1.31 -6.10
N GLN A 66 -4.03 -2.07 -6.36
CA GLN A 66 -3.96 -3.53 -6.42
C GLN A 66 -3.35 -4.06 -7.73
N SER A 67 -3.12 -3.20 -8.72
CA SER A 67 -2.47 -3.57 -9.97
C SER A 67 -0.95 -3.75 -9.84
N THR A 68 -0.36 -3.31 -8.73
CA THR A 68 1.06 -3.44 -8.46
C THR A 68 1.32 -4.29 -7.22
N ARG A 69 2.53 -4.84 -7.16
CA ARG A 69 3.06 -5.45 -5.93
C ARG A 69 4.05 -4.50 -5.30
N ILE A 70 4.17 -4.56 -3.99
CA ILE A 70 5.09 -3.72 -3.23
C ILE A 70 6.09 -4.57 -2.46
N HIS A 71 7.29 -4.04 -2.31
CA HIS A 71 8.38 -4.66 -1.57
C HIS A 71 8.95 -3.67 -0.58
N LYS A 72 9.42 -4.15 0.56
CA LYS A 72 10.10 -3.30 1.53
C LYS A 72 11.31 -2.64 0.90
N ARG A 73 11.49 -1.35 1.20
CA ARG A 73 12.64 -0.58 0.76
C ARG A 73 13.52 -0.23 1.95
N LYS A 74 14.84 -0.43 1.79
CA LYS A 74 15.81 -0.19 2.87
C LYS A 74 16.29 1.26 2.95
N SER A 75 16.24 2.00 1.85
CA SER A 75 16.65 3.40 1.81
C SER A 75 15.74 4.18 0.89
N PRO A 76 15.36 5.42 1.26
CA PRO A 76 14.55 6.25 0.40
C PRO A 76 15.36 6.69 -0.81
N ASP A 77 15.03 6.20 -1.99
CA ASP A 77 15.38 6.87 -3.23
C ASP A 77 14.33 7.94 -3.49
N ARG A 78 14.81 9.11 -3.79
CA ARG A 78 13.93 10.22 -4.12
C ARG A 78 13.56 10.16 -5.58
N ALA A 79 12.50 9.48 -5.89
CA ALA A 79 11.84 9.65 -7.16
C ALA A 79 11.13 11.01 -7.12
N GLY A 80 11.23 11.82 -8.13
CA GLY A 80 10.64 13.12 -8.36
C GLY A 80 9.38 13.52 -7.56
N GLY A 81 8.39 14.12 -8.19
CA GLY A 81 7.20 14.61 -7.49
C GLY A 81 6.34 13.53 -6.85
N TRP A 82 5.62 13.91 -5.81
CA TRP A 82 4.75 13.03 -5.05
C TRP A 82 3.29 13.41 -5.24
N ILE A 83 2.43 12.39 -5.37
CA ILE A 83 0.99 12.52 -5.17
C ILE A 83 0.71 12.15 -3.73
N VAL A 84 0.00 13.00 -3.00
CA VAL A 84 -0.40 12.74 -1.62
C VAL A 84 -1.86 12.33 -1.60
N VAL A 85 -2.16 11.28 -0.87
CA VAL A 85 -3.52 10.74 -0.76
C VAL A 85 -3.91 10.65 0.71
N ASP A 86 -5.04 11.25 1.05
CA ASP A 86 -5.64 11.13 2.37
C ASP A 86 -6.77 10.10 2.31
N LEU A 87 -6.67 9.09 3.14
CA LEU A 87 -7.61 7.98 3.24
C LEU A 87 -8.51 8.18 4.47
N TYR A 88 -9.81 8.27 4.26
CA TYR A 88 -10.80 8.41 5.34
C TYR A 88 -11.64 7.14 5.40
N TYR A 89 -11.46 6.39 6.48
CA TYR A 89 -12.18 5.13 6.69
C TYR A 89 -13.55 5.38 7.30
N LYS A 90 -14.50 4.49 7.01
CA LYS A 90 -15.86 4.55 7.58
C LYS A 90 -15.89 4.44 9.09
N ASN A 91 -14.87 3.83 9.70
CA ASN A 91 -14.76 3.71 11.17
C ASN A 91 -14.21 4.97 11.85
N GLY A 92 -14.00 6.06 11.12
CA GLY A 92 -13.46 7.32 11.63
C GLY A 92 -11.95 7.41 11.63
N LYS A 93 -11.22 6.37 11.28
CA LYS A 93 -9.77 6.41 11.12
C LYS A 93 -9.38 7.20 9.88
N GLN A 94 -8.23 7.83 9.94
CA GLN A 94 -7.61 8.54 8.83
C GLN A 94 -6.18 8.07 8.66
N ASP A 95 -5.74 7.92 7.42
CA ASP A 95 -4.37 7.57 7.09
C ASP A 95 -3.93 8.38 5.87
N ASP A 96 -2.64 8.45 5.62
CA ASP A 96 -2.09 9.15 4.46
C ASP A 96 -1.13 8.26 3.69
N MET A 97 -1.03 8.53 2.40
CA MET A 97 -0.19 7.78 1.48
C MET A 97 0.50 8.76 0.54
N GLY A 98 1.80 8.53 0.28
CA GLY A 98 2.54 9.22 -0.76
C GLY A 98 2.83 8.27 -1.91
N ILE A 99 2.63 8.73 -3.15
CA ILE A 99 2.86 7.92 -4.35
C ILE A 99 3.86 8.64 -5.25
N ALA A 100 4.93 7.95 -5.58
CA ALA A 100 5.92 8.37 -6.56
C ALA A 100 6.01 7.33 -7.69
N VAL A 101 6.85 7.56 -8.67
CA VAL A 101 6.96 6.72 -9.87
C VAL A 101 7.25 5.24 -9.54
N ASP A 102 8.09 5.00 -8.54
CA ASP A 102 8.53 3.64 -8.16
C ASP A 102 8.38 3.36 -6.67
N GLN A 103 7.62 4.18 -5.94
CA GLN A 103 7.58 4.10 -4.49
C GLN A 103 6.20 4.51 -3.95
N ILE A 104 5.79 3.83 -2.89
CA ILE A 104 4.63 4.19 -2.07
C ILE A 104 5.10 4.33 -0.63
N ASN A 105 4.70 5.43 0.02
CA ASN A 105 4.89 5.62 1.45
C ASN A 105 3.54 5.49 2.15
N MET A 106 3.51 4.72 3.22
CA MET A 106 2.34 4.60 4.10
C MET A 106 2.77 4.89 5.54
N GLY A 107 2.48 6.11 6.00
CA GLY A 107 3.03 6.59 7.26
C GLY A 107 4.56 6.67 7.18
N ALA A 108 5.25 6.05 8.15
CA ALA A 108 6.72 6.00 8.18
C ALA A 108 7.31 4.86 7.33
N ARG A 109 6.49 4.03 6.70
CA ARG A 109 6.94 2.87 5.93
C ARG A 109 7.06 3.21 4.45
N GLU A 110 8.15 2.76 3.85
CA GLU A 110 8.45 2.96 2.44
C GLU A 110 8.46 1.62 1.71
N TYR A 111 7.84 1.60 0.53
CA TYR A 111 7.74 0.39 -0.30
C TYR A 111 8.13 0.73 -1.73
N LYS A 112 8.86 -0.19 -2.36
CA LYS A 112 9.13 -0.14 -3.79
C LYS A 112 7.96 -0.79 -4.54
N THR A 113 7.48 -0.15 -5.60
CA THR A 113 6.45 -0.71 -6.48
C THR A 113 7.08 -1.42 -7.68
N GLU A 114 6.50 -2.54 -8.11
CA GLU A 114 6.90 -3.23 -9.34
C GLU A 114 6.40 -2.51 -10.58
N LYS A 115 5.23 -1.87 -10.50
CA LYS A 115 4.60 -1.13 -11.59
C LYS A 115 4.55 0.34 -11.25
N ASN A 116 4.77 1.20 -12.23
CA ASN A 116 4.57 2.64 -12.07
C ASN A 116 3.07 2.94 -12.01
N ILE A 117 2.56 3.12 -10.80
CA ILE A 117 1.14 3.49 -10.58
C ILE A 117 0.96 5.00 -10.47
N TYR A 118 2.03 5.78 -10.41
CA TYR A 118 1.96 7.23 -10.37
C TYR A 118 1.19 7.79 -11.56
N ASP A 119 1.50 7.31 -12.76
CA ASP A 119 0.84 7.75 -13.98
C ASP A 119 -0.63 7.37 -13.99
N ASP A 120 -0.98 6.19 -13.50
CA ASP A 120 -2.37 5.74 -13.41
C ASP A 120 -3.18 6.58 -12.42
N ILE A 121 -2.59 6.90 -11.26
CA ILE A 121 -3.24 7.78 -10.27
C ILE A 121 -3.37 9.21 -10.80
N ASN A 122 -2.34 9.71 -11.48
CA ASN A 122 -2.41 11.03 -12.10
C ASN A 122 -3.49 11.11 -13.17
N GLU A 123 -3.65 10.07 -13.97
CA GLU A 123 -4.72 9.97 -14.98
C GLU A 123 -6.09 10.00 -14.31
N LEU A 124 -6.28 9.23 -13.22
CA LEU A 124 -7.52 9.27 -12.46
C LEU A 124 -7.80 10.66 -11.89
N TYR A 125 -6.77 11.32 -11.34
CA TYR A 125 -6.87 12.68 -10.83
C TYR A 125 -7.34 13.65 -11.93
N GLU A 126 -6.72 13.58 -13.11
CA GLU A 126 -7.07 14.46 -14.24
C GLU A 126 -8.49 14.19 -14.76
N GLU A 127 -8.93 12.94 -14.74
CA GLU A 127 -10.29 12.55 -15.13
C GLU A 127 -11.35 13.13 -14.20
N LEU A 128 -11.06 13.20 -12.89
CA LEU A 128 -12.02 13.61 -11.85
C LEU A 128 -11.92 15.09 -11.45
N LYS A 129 -10.88 15.77 -11.87
CA LYS A 129 -10.62 17.14 -11.49
C LYS A 129 -11.59 18.14 -12.16
#